data_3eef4cc2ae9c59604e380012ba3b916b
#
_entry.id   3eef4cc2ae9c59604e380012ba3b916b
#
_cell.length_a   1.000
_cell.length_b   1.000
_cell.length_c   1.000
_cell.angle_alpha   90.00
_cell.angle_beta   90.00
_cell.angle_gamma   90.00
#
_symmetry.space_group_name_H-M   'P 1'
#
loop_
_entity.id
_entity.type
_entity.pdbx_description
1 polymer ?
#
loop_
_entity_poly.entity_id
_entity_poly.type
_entity_poly.pdbx_seq_one_letter_code
_entity_poly.pdbx_strand_id
1 'polypeptide(L)'
;ELCCPETLALCSIDSTDLGQKHWLMMARAIQENYALYDGFIICHGTDTLAYSAAALSYLIQNADKPIILTGAQQPISNEITDAKKNLRDSVVCAIDPGSRGVMVVFGGHVIAGTRAKKNKTISYDAFASVNFPELALVQGDRLVRYIPSPWPTGPVEFSRVLDPKVFLLKLTPGMSPALIPEIFRLYDCVIVESFGVGG
;
A
#
# COMPACT_ATOMS: atom_id res chain seq x y z
N GLU A 1 6.16 17.86 -19.81
CA GLU A 1 4.98 17.54 -18.97
C GLU A 1 4.75 16.05 -19.06
N LEU A 2 4.74 15.32 -17.92
CA LEU A 2 4.63 13.87 -17.90
C LEU A 2 3.15 13.40 -17.90
N CYS A 3 2.28 14.16 -17.26
CA CYS A 3 0.83 13.89 -17.14
C CYS A 3 0.08 15.17 -16.80
N CYS A 4 -1.26 15.11 -16.83
CA CYS A 4 -2.17 16.17 -16.36
C CYS A 4 -2.78 15.72 -15.02
N PRO A 5 -2.16 16.04 -13.87
CA PRO A 5 -2.65 15.58 -12.59
C PRO A 5 -3.84 16.42 -12.12
N GLU A 6 -4.85 15.75 -11.58
CA GLU A 6 -5.89 16.34 -10.76
C GLU A 6 -5.74 15.91 -9.32
N THR A 7 -6.07 16.76 -8.37
CA THR A 7 -5.89 16.47 -6.94
C THR A 7 -7.21 16.42 -6.20
N LEU A 8 -7.36 15.43 -5.34
CA LEU A 8 -8.50 15.27 -4.44
C LEU A 8 -7.98 15.13 -3.00
N ALA A 9 -8.35 16.07 -2.12
CA ALA A 9 -8.05 15.98 -0.70
C ALA A 9 -9.12 15.12 -0.01
N LEU A 10 -8.77 13.87 0.34
CA LEU A 10 -9.66 12.97 1.06
C LEU A 10 -9.64 13.23 2.57
N CYS A 11 -8.47 13.37 3.15
CA CYS A 11 -8.24 13.68 4.56
C CYS A 11 -6.83 14.23 4.76
N SER A 12 -6.61 14.87 5.91
CA SER A 12 -5.29 15.32 6.35
C SER A 12 -5.12 14.88 7.80
N ILE A 13 -4.55 13.69 7.98
CA ILE A 13 -4.37 13.05 9.30
C ILE A 13 -3.00 12.37 9.36
N ASP A 14 -2.51 12.14 10.58
CA ASP A 14 -1.36 11.26 10.78
C ASP A 14 -1.72 9.83 10.35
N SER A 15 -0.80 9.15 9.67
CA SER A 15 -1.06 7.79 9.21
C SER A 15 -1.27 6.79 10.35
N THR A 16 -0.78 7.08 11.55
CA THR A 16 -1.03 6.27 12.75
C THR A 16 -2.50 6.25 13.18
N ASP A 17 -3.28 7.26 12.79
CA ASP A 17 -4.71 7.36 13.04
C ASP A 17 -5.57 6.76 11.92
N LEU A 18 -4.94 6.25 10.87
CA LEU A 18 -5.64 5.59 9.77
C LEU A 18 -6.15 4.20 10.18
N GLY A 19 -7.35 3.90 9.74
CA GLY A 19 -7.99 2.60 9.98
C GLY A 19 -8.92 2.22 8.84
N GLN A 20 -9.70 1.17 9.05
CA GLN A 20 -10.55 0.54 8.03
C GLN A 20 -11.48 1.53 7.30
N LYS A 21 -12.09 2.49 8.03
CA LYS A 21 -12.95 3.52 7.42
C LYS A 21 -12.22 4.36 6.36
N HIS A 22 -10.93 4.61 6.56
CA HIS A 22 -10.14 5.40 5.63
C HIS A 22 -9.75 4.59 4.39
N TRP A 23 -9.46 3.30 4.54
CA TRP A 23 -9.21 2.41 3.40
C TRP A 23 -10.45 2.27 2.51
N LEU A 24 -11.64 2.12 3.12
CA LEU A 24 -12.90 2.11 2.38
C LEU A 24 -13.17 3.45 1.69
N MET A 25 -12.85 4.56 2.33
CA MET A 25 -12.95 5.90 1.73
C MET A 25 -12.02 6.06 0.51
N MET A 26 -10.76 5.61 0.61
CA MET A 26 -9.81 5.62 -0.50
C MET A 26 -10.29 4.74 -1.65
N ALA A 27 -10.72 3.50 -1.36
CA ALA A 27 -11.22 2.57 -2.37
C ALA A 27 -12.47 3.12 -3.08
N ARG A 28 -13.38 3.76 -2.33
CA ARG A 28 -14.57 4.41 -2.89
C ARG A 28 -14.22 5.60 -3.79
N ALA A 29 -13.29 6.45 -3.37
CA ALA A 29 -12.86 7.58 -4.18
C ALA A 29 -12.23 7.11 -5.51
N ILE A 30 -11.44 6.02 -5.48
CA ILE A 30 -10.89 5.41 -6.69
C ILE A 30 -12.03 4.85 -7.54
N GLN A 31 -12.99 4.12 -6.96
CA GLN A 31 -14.15 3.55 -7.67
C GLN A 31 -14.95 4.62 -8.40
N GLU A 32 -15.27 5.72 -7.73
CA GLU A 32 -16.07 6.83 -8.29
C GLU A 32 -15.35 7.52 -9.46
N ASN A 33 -14.02 7.48 -9.48
CA ASN A 33 -13.19 8.14 -10.48
C ASN A 33 -12.51 7.17 -11.46
N TYR A 34 -12.71 5.87 -11.31
CA TYR A 34 -11.96 4.86 -12.05
C TYR A 34 -12.07 4.98 -13.57
N ALA A 35 -13.25 5.35 -14.08
CA ALA A 35 -13.47 5.54 -15.52
C ALA A 35 -12.88 6.84 -16.08
N LEU A 36 -12.57 7.83 -15.23
CA LEU A 36 -12.17 9.17 -15.64
C LEU A 36 -10.66 9.35 -15.77
N TYR A 37 -9.87 8.55 -15.03
CA TYR A 37 -8.41 8.69 -14.95
C TYR A 37 -7.68 7.42 -15.37
N ASP A 38 -6.46 7.57 -15.88
CA ASP A 38 -5.61 6.47 -16.35
C ASP A 38 -4.85 5.79 -15.20
N GLY A 39 -4.75 6.43 -14.05
CA GLY A 39 -4.08 5.90 -12.86
C GLY A 39 -4.29 6.79 -11.63
N PHE A 40 -3.89 6.28 -10.47
CA PHE A 40 -4.13 6.92 -9.18
C PHE A 40 -2.84 6.93 -8.36
N ILE A 41 -2.55 8.07 -7.74
CA ILE A 41 -1.42 8.22 -6.80
C ILE A 41 -1.99 8.71 -5.46
N ILE A 42 -1.68 8.00 -4.39
CA ILE A 42 -2.10 8.32 -3.04
C ILE A 42 -0.88 8.76 -2.25
N CYS A 43 -0.84 10.04 -1.85
CA CYS A 43 0.16 10.56 -0.92
C CYS A 43 -0.25 10.19 0.51
N HIS A 44 0.61 9.47 1.21
CA HIS A 44 0.30 8.82 2.48
C HIS A 44 1.45 8.96 3.48
N GLY A 45 1.15 9.06 4.77
CA GLY A 45 2.17 8.97 5.82
C GLY A 45 2.83 7.59 5.86
N THR A 46 4.13 7.54 6.12
CA THR A 46 4.92 6.31 5.91
C THR A 46 4.66 5.19 6.92
N ASP A 47 4.16 5.49 8.13
CA ASP A 47 4.07 4.48 9.20
C ASP A 47 3.08 3.36 8.92
N THR A 48 1.95 3.69 8.30
CA THR A 48 0.93 2.69 7.96
C THR A 48 0.70 2.54 6.44
N LEU A 49 1.57 3.12 5.61
CA LEU A 49 1.47 3.05 4.15
C LEU A 49 1.38 1.60 3.64
N ALA A 50 2.21 0.71 4.18
CA ALA A 50 2.22 -0.70 3.80
C ALA A 50 0.89 -1.41 4.12
N TYR A 51 0.25 -1.07 5.24
CA TYR A 51 -1.07 -1.59 5.61
C TYR A 51 -2.15 -1.10 4.67
N SER A 52 -2.13 0.19 4.34
CA SER A 52 -3.08 0.77 3.37
C SER A 52 -2.91 0.17 1.97
N ALA A 53 -1.67 -0.05 1.53
CA ALA A 53 -1.38 -0.70 0.26
C ALA A 53 -1.90 -2.15 0.22
N ALA A 54 -1.70 -2.91 1.29
CA ALA A 54 -2.24 -4.26 1.41
C ALA A 54 -3.78 -4.24 1.41
N ALA A 55 -4.40 -3.38 2.22
CA ALA A 55 -5.85 -3.26 2.30
C ALA A 55 -6.47 -2.90 0.94
N LEU A 56 -5.92 -1.90 0.24
CA LEU A 56 -6.40 -1.52 -1.09
C LEU A 56 -6.20 -2.61 -2.12
N SER A 57 -5.14 -3.43 -2.02
CA SER A 57 -4.92 -4.57 -2.91
C SER A 57 -6.03 -5.63 -2.81
N TYR A 58 -6.64 -5.79 -1.63
CA TYR A 58 -7.77 -6.70 -1.42
C TYR A 58 -9.13 -6.03 -1.66
N LEU A 59 -9.25 -4.73 -1.42
CA LEU A 59 -10.47 -3.98 -1.69
C LEU A 59 -10.70 -3.72 -3.18
N ILE A 60 -9.62 -3.64 -3.98
CA ILE A 60 -9.67 -3.32 -5.40
C ILE A 60 -8.96 -4.45 -6.16
N GLN A 61 -9.72 -5.40 -6.64
CA GLN A 61 -9.21 -6.55 -7.36
C GLN A 61 -9.34 -6.38 -8.87
N ASN A 62 -8.49 -7.07 -9.61
CA ASN A 62 -8.45 -7.01 -11.09
C ASN A 62 -8.26 -5.58 -11.64
N ALA A 63 -7.59 -4.70 -10.90
CA ALA A 63 -7.31 -3.36 -11.40
C ALA A 63 -6.37 -3.40 -12.61
N ASP A 64 -6.84 -2.95 -13.75
CA ASP A 64 -6.09 -2.78 -14.99
C ASP A 64 -5.33 -1.45 -15.06
N LYS A 65 -5.61 -0.55 -14.13
CA LYS A 65 -4.93 0.74 -13.96
C LYS A 65 -3.97 0.73 -12.76
N PRO A 66 -2.89 1.51 -12.77
CA PRO A 66 -2.00 1.65 -11.62
C PRO A 66 -2.66 2.42 -10.49
N ILE A 67 -2.54 1.87 -9.28
CA ILE A 67 -2.93 2.50 -8.01
C ILE A 67 -1.70 2.53 -7.13
N ILE A 68 -1.07 3.68 -7.01
CA ILE A 68 0.24 3.83 -6.39
C ILE A 68 0.11 4.53 -5.05
N LEU A 69 0.67 3.92 -4.00
CA LEU A 69 0.87 4.59 -2.73
C LEU A 69 2.31 5.06 -2.63
N THR A 70 2.48 6.30 -2.21
CA THR A 70 3.77 6.92 -1.96
C THR A 70 3.69 7.84 -0.75
N GLY A 71 4.83 8.33 -0.31
CA GLY A 71 4.94 9.25 0.81
C GLY A 71 6.34 9.81 0.93
N ALA A 72 6.67 10.37 2.07
CA ALA A 72 8.00 10.89 2.34
C ALA A 72 8.39 10.71 3.80
N GLN A 73 9.70 10.52 4.04
CA GLN A 73 10.28 10.52 5.38
C GLN A 73 10.50 11.95 5.89
N GLN A 74 10.68 12.89 4.97
CA GLN A 74 10.82 14.30 5.29
C GLN A 74 9.75 15.14 4.60
N PRO A 75 9.13 16.11 5.30
CA PRO A 75 8.16 17.01 4.70
C PRO A 75 8.66 17.65 3.42
N ILE A 76 7.76 17.86 2.46
CA ILE A 76 8.10 18.46 1.16
C ILE A 76 8.64 19.90 1.28
N SER A 77 8.32 20.59 2.38
CA SER A 77 8.82 21.93 2.72
C SER A 77 10.29 21.96 3.15
N ASN A 78 10.87 20.81 3.52
CA ASN A 78 12.26 20.75 3.91
C ASN A 78 13.18 20.92 2.70
N GLU A 79 14.34 21.56 2.90
CA GLU A 79 15.34 21.75 1.85
C GLU A 79 15.82 20.39 1.29
N ILE A 80 16.10 19.47 2.20
CA ILE A 80 16.45 18.08 1.87
C ILE A 80 15.24 17.20 2.16
N THR A 81 14.58 16.73 1.10
CA THR A 81 13.39 15.90 1.18
C THR A 81 13.38 14.82 0.11
N ASP A 82 12.85 13.65 0.44
CA ASP A 82 12.58 12.56 -0.48
C ASP A 82 11.21 12.70 -1.19
N ALA A 83 10.34 13.61 -0.72
CA ALA A 83 8.97 13.76 -1.20
C ALA A 83 8.87 14.03 -2.70
N LYS A 84 9.70 14.97 -3.21
CA LYS A 84 9.68 15.35 -4.63
C LYS A 84 10.09 14.21 -5.54
N LYS A 85 11.13 13.46 -5.11
CA LYS A 85 11.60 12.29 -5.86
C LYS A 85 10.56 11.19 -5.85
N ASN A 86 10.00 10.85 -4.69
CA ASN A 86 9.01 9.79 -4.56
C ASN A 86 7.75 10.09 -5.37
N LEU A 87 7.28 11.34 -5.37
CA LEU A 87 6.13 11.74 -6.18
C LEU A 87 6.44 11.64 -7.67
N ARG A 88 7.60 12.13 -8.12
CA ARG A 88 8.04 12.01 -9.52
C ARG A 88 8.16 10.56 -9.96
N ASP A 89 8.79 9.72 -9.17
CA ASP A 89 8.94 8.28 -9.44
C ASP A 89 7.58 7.60 -9.54
N SER A 90 6.62 8.02 -8.70
CA SER A 90 5.24 7.54 -8.75
C SER A 90 4.55 7.92 -10.06
N VAL A 91 4.75 9.12 -10.56
CA VAL A 91 4.22 9.54 -11.88
C VAL A 91 4.86 8.73 -12.99
N VAL A 92 6.19 8.56 -12.99
CA VAL A 92 6.89 7.72 -13.98
C VAL A 92 6.32 6.30 -13.98
N CYS A 93 6.07 5.73 -12.81
CA CYS A 93 5.46 4.41 -12.70
C CYS A 93 4.00 4.40 -13.18
N ALA A 94 3.22 5.45 -12.90
CA ALA A 94 1.81 5.53 -13.28
C ALA A 94 1.59 5.63 -14.79
N ILE A 95 2.47 6.36 -15.49
CA ILE A 95 2.36 6.52 -16.95
C ILE A 95 2.93 5.34 -17.76
N ASP A 96 3.62 4.40 -17.10
CA ASP A 96 4.17 3.23 -17.77
C ASP A 96 3.05 2.27 -18.18
N PRO A 97 2.93 1.87 -19.46
CA PRO A 97 1.81 1.04 -19.95
C PRO A 97 1.72 -0.35 -19.34
N GLY A 98 2.81 -0.82 -18.74
CA GLY A 98 2.83 -2.11 -18.03
C GLY A 98 2.46 -2.00 -16.57
N SER A 99 2.20 -0.81 -16.01
CA SER A 99 1.85 -0.64 -14.60
C SER A 99 0.36 -0.86 -14.38
N ARG A 100 0.00 -1.72 -13.42
CA ARG A 100 -1.38 -2.01 -13.04
C ARG A 100 -1.46 -2.60 -11.65
N GLY A 101 -2.65 -2.48 -11.03
CA GLY A 101 -2.88 -2.95 -9.67
C GLY A 101 -2.29 -2.01 -8.63
N VAL A 102 -2.36 -2.43 -7.36
CA VAL A 102 -1.89 -1.63 -6.23
C VAL A 102 -0.40 -1.85 -5.99
N MET A 103 0.35 -0.75 -5.94
CA MET A 103 1.81 -0.75 -5.77
C MET A 103 2.24 0.32 -4.76
N VAL A 104 3.39 0.10 -4.14
CA VAL A 104 4.12 1.12 -3.38
C VAL A 104 5.30 1.57 -4.21
N VAL A 105 5.45 2.89 -4.40
CA VAL A 105 6.62 3.49 -5.02
C VAL A 105 7.33 4.36 -3.98
N PHE A 106 8.55 3.97 -3.61
CA PHE A 106 9.31 4.66 -2.59
C PHE A 106 10.82 4.45 -2.78
N GLY A 107 11.61 5.51 -2.67
CA GLY A 107 13.06 5.44 -2.84
C GLY A 107 13.53 4.97 -4.24
N GLY A 108 12.65 5.02 -5.25
CA GLY A 108 12.87 4.48 -6.59
C GLY A 108 12.40 3.03 -6.77
N HIS A 109 12.09 2.32 -5.68
CA HIS A 109 11.63 0.94 -5.71
C HIS A 109 10.12 0.86 -5.96
N VAL A 110 9.71 -0.10 -6.79
CA VAL A 110 8.29 -0.41 -7.06
C VAL A 110 7.98 -1.78 -6.47
N ILE A 111 7.12 -1.79 -5.47
CA ILE A 111 6.82 -2.97 -4.65
C ILE A 111 5.34 -3.30 -4.79
N ALA A 112 4.99 -4.58 -4.90
CA ALA A 112 3.59 -5.01 -4.88
C ALA A 112 2.91 -4.59 -3.56
N GLY A 113 1.70 -4.06 -3.63
CA GLY A 113 1.00 -3.52 -2.45
C GLY A 113 0.83 -4.53 -1.31
N THR A 114 0.67 -5.82 -1.64
CA THR A 114 0.59 -6.92 -0.66
C THR A 114 1.93 -7.34 -0.08
N ARG A 115 3.05 -6.80 -0.56
CA ARG A 115 4.41 -7.22 -0.20
C ARG A 115 5.26 -6.14 0.45
N ALA A 116 4.76 -4.91 0.46
CA ALA A 116 5.48 -3.79 1.04
C ALA A 116 5.56 -3.90 2.57
N LYS A 117 6.73 -3.62 3.12
CA LYS A 117 6.98 -3.51 4.56
C LYS A 117 7.91 -2.33 4.83
N LYS A 118 7.57 -1.50 5.81
CA LYS A 118 8.47 -0.47 6.32
C LYS A 118 9.49 -1.13 7.25
N ASN A 119 10.76 -1.14 6.82
CA ASN A 119 11.86 -1.77 7.56
C ASN A 119 12.74 -0.76 8.29
N LYS A 120 12.69 0.51 7.88
CA LYS A 120 13.53 1.58 8.44
C LYS A 120 12.67 2.79 8.78
N THR A 121 12.93 3.40 9.92
CA THR A 121 12.13 4.52 10.45
C THR A 121 12.57 5.89 9.94
N ILE A 122 13.86 6.05 9.57
CA ILE A 122 14.45 7.35 9.23
C ILE A 122 14.99 7.38 7.79
N SER A 123 15.46 6.26 7.28
CA SER A 123 16.12 6.19 5.96
C SER A 123 15.11 6.48 4.82
N TYR A 124 15.61 7.12 3.76
CA TYR A 124 14.85 7.31 2.52
C TYR A 124 14.61 6.01 1.76
N ASP A 125 15.39 4.97 2.01
CA ASP A 125 15.16 3.59 1.61
C ASP A 125 14.41 2.87 2.74
N ALA A 126 13.14 3.24 2.95
CA ALA A 126 12.37 2.82 4.11
C ALA A 126 11.58 1.52 3.92
N PHE A 127 11.23 1.18 2.67
CA PHE A 127 10.38 0.03 2.35
C PHE A 127 11.14 -1.06 1.62
N ALA A 128 10.75 -2.30 1.85
CA ALA A 128 11.26 -3.45 1.13
C ALA A 128 10.12 -4.42 0.76
N SER A 129 10.35 -5.24 -0.26
CA SER A 129 9.47 -6.33 -0.64
C SER A 129 9.74 -7.56 0.22
N VAL A 130 8.70 -8.14 0.84
CA VAL A 130 8.84 -9.29 1.74
C VAL A 130 8.49 -10.58 1.00
N ASN A 131 9.44 -11.52 0.97
CA ASN A 131 9.29 -12.85 0.36
C ASN A 131 8.75 -12.81 -1.09
N PHE A 132 9.04 -11.74 -1.80
CA PHE A 132 8.68 -11.54 -3.19
C PHE A 132 9.65 -10.52 -3.81
N PRO A 133 10.05 -10.66 -5.08
CA PRO A 133 10.87 -9.65 -5.72
C PRO A 133 10.16 -8.31 -5.86
N GLU A 134 10.92 -7.24 -5.97
CA GLU A 134 10.39 -5.95 -6.40
C GLU A 134 9.85 -6.07 -7.82
N LEU A 135 8.83 -5.29 -8.14
CA LEU A 135 8.23 -5.29 -9.48
C LEU A 135 9.12 -4.58 -10.49
N ALA A 136 9.73 -3.47 -10.06
CA ALA A 136 10.55 -2.62 -10.91
C ALA A 136 11.41 -1.67 -10.09
N LEU A 137 12.35 -1.00 -10.78
CA LEU A 137 13.13 0.13 -10.26
C LEU A 137 12.93 1.34 -11.20
N VAL A 138 12.70 2.52 -10.62
CA VAL A 138 12.68 3.78 -11.38
C VAL A 138 14.10 4.30 -11.54
N GLN A 139 14.56 4.44 -12.76
CA GLN A 139 15.85 4.99 -13.13
C GLN A 139 15.68 6.21 -14.03
N GLY A 140 15.81 7.40 -13.45
CA GLY A 140 15.54 8.65 -14.17
C GLY A 140 14.08 8.73 -14.60
N ASP A 141 13.82 8.72 -15.91
CA ASP A 141 12.47 8.78 -16.49
C ASP A 141 11.97 7.42 -17.00
N ARG A 142 12.62 6.33 -16.58
CA ARG A 142 12.31 4.99 -17.05
C ARG A 142 12.01 4.05 -15.90
N LEU A 143 11.11 3.12 -16.19
CA LEU A 143 10.81 2.00 -15.31
C LEU A 143 11.55 0.74 -15.83
N VAL A 144 12.49 0.24 -15.01
CA VAL A 144 13.17 -1.03 -15.27
C VAL A 144 12.40 -2.14 -14.58
N ARG A 145 11.64 -2.92 -15.32
CA ARG A 145 10.83 -4.02 -14.79
C ARG A 145 11.66 -5.24 -14.49
N TYR A 146 11.45 -5.83 -13.33
CA TYR A 146 11.98 -7.13 -12.95
C TYR A 146 10.97 -8.25 -13.21
N ILE A 147 9.68 -7.93 -13.00
CA ILE A 147 8.57 -8.87 -13.18
C ILE A 147 7.47 -8.18 -13.97
N PRO A 148 6.91 -8.82 -15.01
CA PRO A 148 5.74 -8.30 -15.70
C PRO A 148 4.53 -8.31 -14.76
N SER A 149 3.74 -7.24 -14.77
CA SER A 149 2.42 -7.25 -14.12
C SER A 149 1.45 -8.02 -15.03
N PRO A 150 0.85 -9.12 -14.57
CA PRO A 150 -0.11 -9.87 -15.39
C PRO A 150 -1.33 -9.00 -15.69
N TRP A 151 -1.92 -9.18 -16.85
CA TRP A 151 -3.22 -8.58 -17.14
C TRP A 151 -4.28 -9.24 -16.28
N PRO A 152 -5.23 -8.45 -15.73
CA PRO A 152 -6.34 -9.02 -14.99
C PRO A 152 -7.18 -9.94 -15.88
N THR A 153 -7.72 -11.00 -15.28
CA THR A 153 -8.53 -12.00 -15.96
C THR A 153 -10.02 -11.68 -15.97
N GLY A 154 -10.42 -10.62 -15.30
CA GLY A 154 -11.80 -10.17 -15.16
C GLY A 154 -11.93 -8.66 -15.02
N PRO A 155 -13.14 -8.14 -14.91
CA PRO A 155 -13.38 -6.74 -14.64
C PRO A 155 -12.83 -6.32 -13.27
N VAL A 156 -12.53 -5.03 -13.10
CA VAL A 156 -12.16 -4.49 -11.80
C VAL A 156 -13.32 -4.65 -10.80
N GLU A 157 -13.00 -5.12 -9.61
CA GLU A 157 -13.95 -5.34 -8.53
C GLU A 157 -13.59 -4.48 -7.32
N PHE A 158 -14.61 -3.84 -6.73
CA PHE A 158 -14.46 -3.00 -5.54
C PHE A 158 -15.26 -3.58 -4.38
N SER A 159 -14.55 -4.05 -3.35
CA SER A 159 -15.18 -4.42 -2.08
C SER A 159 -15.57 -3.16 -1.29
N ARG A 160 -16.74 -3.19 -0.67
CA ARG A 160 -17.29 -2.10 0.14
C ARG A 160 -17.30 -2.41 1.63
N VAL A 161 -16.80 -3.58 1.99
CA VAL A 161 -16.89 -4.10 3.37
C VAL A 161 -15.53 -4.64 3.79
N LEU A 162 -15.17 -4.34 5.02
CA LEU A 162 -14.08 -4.96 5.78
C LEU A 162 -14.67 -5.45 7.11
N ASP A 163 -14.26 -6.62 7.54
CA ASP A 163 -14.64 -7.13 8.86
C ASP A 163 -13.69 -6.53 9.92
N PRO A 164 -14.22 -5.72 10.86
CA PRO A 164 -13.40 -5.14 11.94
C PRO A 164 -13.08 -6.14 13.05
N LYS A 165 -13.72 -7.31 13.08
CA LYS A 165 -13.61 -8.28 14.16
C LYS A 165 -12.57 -9.37 13.89
N VAL A 166 -11.48 -9.02 13.22
CA VAL A 166 -10.32 -9.87 12.98
C VAL A 166 -9.17 -9.42 13.87
N PHE A 167 -8.62 -10.34 14.67
CA PHE A 167 -7.48 -10.08 15.54
C PHE A 167 -6.22 -10.76 15.01
N LEU A 168 -5.10 -10.04 14.97
CA LEU A 168 -3.80 -10.61 14.68
C LEU A 168 -3.11 -10.98 15.99
N LEU A 169 -3.00 -12.28 16.27
CA LEU A 169 -2.30 -12.80 17.43
C LEU A 169 -0.87 -13.19 17.05
N LYS A 170 0.08 -12.36 17.45
CA LYS A 170 1.50 -12.69 17.33
C LYS A 170 1.92 -13.52 18.53
N LEU A 171 2.27 -14.79 18.29
CA LEU A 171 2.79 -15.65 19.36
C LEU A 171 4.18 -15.21 19.78
N THR A 172 4.40 -15.17 21.10
CA THR A 172 5.71 -14.93 21.70
C THR A 172 6.00 -16.03 22.73
N PRO A 173 7.27 -16.44 22.91
CA PRO A 173 7.62 -17.40 23.96
C PRO A 173 7.12 -16.92 25.33
N GLY A 174 6.46 -17.81 26.09
CA GLY A 174 5.93 -17.50 27.39
C GLY A 174 4.56 -16.80 27.42
N MET A 175 3.92 -16.58 26.28
CA MET A 175 2.55 -16.05 26.22
C MET A 175 1.58 -16.97 26.98
N SER A 176 0.76 -16.37 27.84
CA SER A 176 -0.27 -17.12 28.58
C SER A 176 -1.44 -17.51 27.67
N PRO A 177 -1.83 -18.79 27.60
CA PRO A 177 -3.00 -19.23 26.85
C PRO A 177 -4.33 -18.68 27.42
N ALA A 178 -4.33 -18.14 28.64
CA ALA A 178 -5.51 -17.53 29.24
C ALA A 178 -6.02 -16.29 28.48
N LEU A 179 -5.19 -15.70 27.60
CA LEU A 179 -5.58 -14.59 26.74
C LEU A 179 -6.57 -15.01 25.63
N ILE A 180 -6.52 -16.27 25.20
CA ILE A 180 -7.27 -16.74 24.02
C ILE A 180 -8.80 -16.60 24.19
N PRO A 181 -9.43 -17.04 25.30
CA PRO A 181 -10.87 -16.85 25.50
C PRO A 181 -11.28 -15.36 25.47
N GLU A 182 -10.45 -14.48 25.99
CA GLU A 182 -10.73 -13.04 26.01
C GLU A 182 -10.71 -12.43 24.61
N ILE A 183 -9.80 -12.88 23.75
CA ILE A 183 -9.76 -12.45 22.34
C ILE A 183 -11.07 -12.85 21.65
N PHE A 184 -11.52 -14.11 21.80
CA PHE A 184 -12.76 -14.59 21.17
C PHE A 184 -14.05 -14.00 21.74
N ARG A 185 -13.99 -13.29 22.86
CA ARG A 185 -15.12 -12.48 23.32
C ARG A 185 -15.31 -11.19 22.52
N LEU A 186 -14.26 -10.69 21.89
CA LEU A 186 -14.24 -9.38 21.23
C LEU A 186 -14.15 -9.52 19.71
N TYR A 187 -13.56 -10.62 19.21
CA TYR A 187 -13.27 -10.85 17.81
C TYR A 187 -13.85 -12.17 17.33
N ASP A 188 -14.34 -12.18 16.10
CA ASP A 188 -14.96 -13.36 15.49
C ASP A 188 -13.93 -14.23 14.75
N CYS A 189 -12.76 -13.66 14.41
CA CYS A 189 -11.67 -14.35 13.73
C CYS A 189 -10.31 -13.99 14.34
N VAL A 190 -9.41 -14.98 14.39
CA VAL A 190 -8.03 -14.79 14.84
C VAL A 190 -7.06 -15.32 13.77
N ILE A 191 -6.15 -14.44 13.34
CA ILE A 191 -5.01 -14.81 12.51
C ILE A 191 -3.82 -15.02 13.45
N VAL A 192 -3.23 -16.22 13.43
CA VAL A 192 -2.08 -16.54 14.28
C VAL A 192 -0.79 -16.34 13.50
N GLU A 193 0.05 -15.39 13.95
CA GLU A 193 1.44 -15.25 13.49
C GLU A 193 2.34 -16.07 14.40
N SER A 194 2.77 -17.25 13.92
CA SER A 194 3.64 -18.17 14.64
C SER A 194 5.12 -17.86 14.41
N PHE A 195 5.99 -18.33 15.30
CA PHE A 195 7.44 -18.17 15.21
C PHE A 195 8.19 -19.37 14.60
N GLY A 196 7.47 -20.38 14.13
CA GLY A 196 8.06 -21.56 13.51
C GLY A 196 7.02 -22.46 12.86
N VAL A 197 7.47 -23.55 12.26
CA VAL A 197 6.59 -24.58 11.68
C VAL A 197 5.91 -25.34 12.80
N GLY A 198 4.60 -25.12 12.99
CA GLY A 198 3.80 -25.77 14.02
C GLY A 198 4.05 -25.24 15.44
N GLY A 199 4.45 -23.98 15.56
CA GLY A 199 4.59 -23.30 16.85
C GLY A 199 3.26 -23.07 17.55
#